data_2ada33dabcfe0d4dc44b81ccdb367884
#
_entry.id   2ada33dabcfe0d4dc44b81ccdb367884
#
_cell.length_a   1.000
_cell.length_b   1.000
_cell.length_c   1.000
_cell.angle_alpha   90.00
_cell.angle_beta   90.00
_cell.angle_gamma   90.00
#
_symmetry.space_group_name_H-M   'P 1'
#
loop_
_entity.id
_entity.type
_entity.pdbx_description
1 polymer ?
#
loop_
_entity_poly.entity_id
_entity_poly.type
_entity_poly.pdbx_seq_one_letter_code
_entity_poly.pdbx_strand_id
1 'polypeptide(L)'
;MIYLSLGSNMGDRMAFLQLAVGMIEYRIGSIQCISTVYETPPWGFESSPFFNACLGVTSTLSPDEVLTKLLAIETFLGRKRTETEGYQARTIDLDLLFYKNKVLDTAFLTLPHPRIEQRKFILTPLAEIAGDFMHPLFAQTIDELNQNCEDQAKLIQLSKKLILPKKKDFIAIEGTIGAGKTAFAHRLNEALKGRLLLELFYDNPYLADFYKNPEAYALLVETAFLEERVNQYNQLFSE
;
A
#
# COMPACT_ATOMS: atom_id res chain seq x y z
N MET A 1 -13.00 12.38 5.96
CA MET A 1 -11.63 11.89 5.85
C MET A 1 -11.39 10.90 6.99
N ILE A 2 -10.66 9.84 6.71
CA ILE A 2 -10.13 8.89 7.68
C ILE A 2 -8.62 9.10 7.69
N TYR A 3 -7.98 9.11 8.85
CA TYR A 3 -6.53 9.23 8.95
C TYR A 3 -5.93 7.95 9.50
N LEU A 4 -4.89 7.47 8.82
CA LEU A 4 -4.18 6.24 9.14
C LEU A 4 -2.70 6.54 9.41
N SER A 5 -2.08 5.79 10.33
CA SER A 5 -0.63 5.76 10.51
C SER A 5 -0.07 4.45 9.95
N LEU A 6 1.11 4.52 9.35
CA LEU A 6 1.88 3.39 8.85
C LEU A 6 3.25 3.40 9.50
N GLY A 7 3.69 2.26 10.03
CA GLY A 7 5.00 2.09 10.63
C GLY A 7 5.67 0.78 10.22
N SER A 8 6.99 0.78 9.99
CA SER A 8 7.76 -0.43 9.67
C SER A 8 9.18 -0.33 10.22
N ASN A 9 9.69 -1.37 10.90
CA ASN A 9 11.06 -1.41 11.39
C ASN A 9 11.81 -2.74 11.14
N MET A 10 11.25 -3.62 10.30
CA MET A 10 11.89 -4.88 9.90
C MET A 10 11.95 -5.02 8.38
N GLY A 11 12.99 -5.68 7.88
CA GLY A 11 13.16 -5.97 6.47
C GLY A 11 13.27 -4.73 5.59
N ASP A 12 12.75 -4.77 4.37
CA ASP A 12 12.65 -3.60 3.51
C ASP A 12 11.47 -2.72 3.94
N ARG A 13 11.73 -1.85 4.94
CA ARG A 13 10.76 -0.93 5.54
C ARG A 13 10.00 -0.10 4.50
N MET A 14 10.70 0.40 3.48
CA MET A 14 10.07 1.23 2.44
C MET A 14 9.16 0.41 1.53
N ALA A 15 9.58 -0.79 1.15
CA ALA A 15 8.75 -1.69 0.35
C ALA A 15 7.47 -2.10 1.10
N PHE A 16 7.55 -2.39 2.41
CA PHE A 16 6.37 -2.70 3.22
C PHE A 16 5.38 -1.52 3.31
N LEU A 17 5.87 -0.29 3.52
CA LEU A 17 5.03 0.90 3.49
C LEU A 17 4.36 1.07 2.12
N GLN A 18 5.11 0.93 1.03
CA GLN A 18 4.58 1.07 -0.34
C GLN A 18 3.53 0.01 -0.67
N LEU A 19 3.75 -1.25 -0.27
CA LEU A 19 2.77 -2.33 -0.44
C LEU A 19 1.50 -2.05 0.36
N ALA A 20 1.64 -1.58 1.62
CA ALA A 20 0.49 -1.20 2.45
C ALA A 20 -0.33 -0.07 1.80
N VAL A 21 0.30 0.96 1.23
CA VAL A 21 -0.37 2.03 0.47
C VAL A 21 -1.21 1.44 -0.66
N GLY A 22 -0.64 0.52 -1.47
CA GLY A 22 -1.36 -0.14 -2.55
C GLY A 22 -2.58 -0.94 -2.08
N MET A 23 -2.41 -1.68 -0.98
CA MET A 23 -3.51 -2.50 -0.43
C MET A 23 -4.60 -1.65 0.23
N ILE A 24 -4.25 -0.54 0.88
CA ILE A 24 -5.21 0.40 1.47
C ILE A 24 -6.06 1.05 0.36
N GLU A 25 -5.43 1.54 -0.71
CA GLU A 25 -6.15 2.10 -1.87
C GLU A 25 -7.14 1.10 -2.47
N TYR A 26 -6.74 -0.15 -2.59
CA TYR A 26 -7.58 -1.19 -3.20
C TYR A 26 -8.67 -1.72 -2.28
N ARG A 27 -8.40 -1.92 -0.96
CA ARG A 27 -9.28 -2.66 -0.04
C ARG A 27 -10.11 -1.79 0.88
N ILE A 28 -9.66 -0.56 1.16
CA ILE A 28 -10.26 0.33 2.17
C ILE A 28 -10.93 1.52 1.53
N GLY A 29 -10.22 2.22 0.63
CA GLY A 29 -10.77 3.40 -0.03
C GLY A 29 -9.71 4.28 -0.67
N SER A 30 -10.15 5.34 -1.33
CA SER A 30 -9.26 6.20 -2.10
C SER A 30 -8.40 7.08 -1.22
N ILE A 31 -7.07 6.99 -1.41
CA ILE A 31 -6.09 7.81 -0.71
C ILE A 31 -6.06 9.20 -1.33
N GLN A 32 -6.30 10.22 -0.52
CA GLN A 32 -6.35 11.62 -0.94
C GLN A 32 -5.03 12.34 -0.71
N CYS A 33 -4.29 11.96 0.33
CA CYS A 33 -3.01 12.55 0.67
C CYS A 33 -2.11 11.55 1.40
N ILE A 34 -0.80 11.72 1.23
CA ILE A 34 0.27 10.95 1.88
C ILE A 34 1.29 11.95 2.43
N SER A 35 1.69 11.77 3.68
CA SER A 35 2.78 12.53 4.27
C SER A 35 4.14 12.12 3.70
N THR A 36 5.15 12.88 4.02
CA THR A 36 6.55 12.45 3.92
C THR A 36 6.79 11.24 4.83
N VAL A 37 7.78 10.41 4.50
CA VAL A 37 8.26 9.31 5.35
C VAL A 37 9.35 9.83 6.28
N TYR A 38 9.21 9.52 7.57
CA TYR A 38 10.17 9.87 8.60
C TYR A 38 10.85 8.62 9.18
N GLU A 39 12.16 8.67 9.35
CA GLU A 39 12.86 7.72 10.20
C GLU A 39 12.83 8.21 11.64
N THR A 40 12.39 7.35 12.56
CA THR A 40 12.17 7.68 13.96
C THR A 40 12.76 6.61 14.88
N PRO A 41 13.26 6.95 16.06
CA PRO A 41 13.63 5.95 17.04
C PRO A 41 12.43 5.13 17.49
N PRO A 42 12.61 3.89 17.97
CA PRO A 42 11.51 3.10 18.55
C PRO A 42 10.99 3.79 19.81
N TRP A 43 9.67 3.76 19.99
CA TRP A 43 8.98 4.39 21.11
C TRP A 43 8.65 3.38 22.21
N GLY A 44 9.28 3.54 23.41
CA GLY A 44 9.00 2.74 24.59
C GLY A 44 9.66 1.35 24.63
N PHE A 45 10.58 1.03 23.71
CA PHE A 45 11.37 -0.20 23.72
C PHE A 45 12.63 -0.08 22.87
N GLU A 46 13.60 -0.99 23.05
CA GLU A 46 14.81 -1.05 22.25
C GLU A 46 14.61 -1.85 20.97
N SER A 47 14.84 -1.25 19.81
CA SER A 47 14.71 -1.88 18.50
C SER A 47 15.36 -1.04 17.40
N SER A 48 15.34 -1.53 16.16
CA SER A 48 15.73 -0.75 14.99
C SER A 48 14.78 0.41 14.76
N PRO A 49 15.27 1.55 14.19
CA PRO A 49 14.45 2.70 13.85
C PRO A 49 13.29 2.34 12.91
N PHE A 50 12.17 3.03 13.09
CA PHE A 50 10.99 2.89 12.24
C PHE A 50 11.02 3.85 11.06
N PHE A 51 10.39 3.46 9.95
CA PHE A 51 9.85 4.38 8.97
C PHE A 51 8.38 4.59 9.25
N ASN A 52 7.97 5.85 9.42
CA ASN A 52 6.59 6.23 9.71
C ASN A 52 6.06 7.22 8.68
N ALA A 53 4.79 7.08 8.34
CA ALA A 53 4.04 7.99 7.48
C ALA A 53 2.56 7.99 7.86
N CYS A 54 1.81 9.03 7.41
CA CYS A 54 0.37 9.11 7.56
C CYS A 54 -0.34 9.21 6.21
N LEU A 55 -1.57 8.68 6.17
CA LEU A 55 -2.46 8.76 5.01
C LEU A 55 -3.78 9.41 5.39
N GLY A 56 -4.33 10.21 4.45
CA GLY A 56 -5.72 10.61 4.47
C GLY A 56 -6.51 9.83 3.43
N VAL A 57 -7.58 9.14 3.84
CA VAL A 57 -8.35 8.21 3.02
C VAL A 57 -9.83 8.57 3.04
N THR A 58 -10.51 8.44 1.91
CA THR A 58 -11.98 8.45 1.82
C THR A 58 -12.48 7.03 1.65
N SER A 59 -13.46 6.62 2.45
CA SER A 59 -14.02 5.27 2.43
C SER A 59 -15.51 5.28 2.74
N THR A 60 -16.23 4.28 2.23
CA THR A 60 -17.62 3.97 2.55
C THR A 60 -17.76 2.94 3.67
N LEU A 61 -16.67 2.27 4.05
CA LEU A 61 -16.63 1.25 5.09
C LEU A 61 -16.87 1.88 6.47
N SER A 62 -17.43 1.12 7.39
CA SER A 62 -17.53 1.48 8.81
C SER A 62 -16.16 1.47 9.51
N PRO A 63 -16.00 2.09 10.69
CA PRO A 63 -14.74 2.04 11.44
C PRO A 63 -14.25 0.62 11.74
N ASP A 64 -15.15 -0.29 12.12
CA ASP A 64 -14.83 -1.68 12.43
C ASP A 64 -14.37 -2.46 11.19
N GLU A 65 -15.01 -2.22 10.04
CA GLU A 65 -14.60 -2.80 8.76
C GLU A 65 -13.21 -2.29 8.34
N VAL A 66 -12.95 -0.99 8.52
CA VAL A 66 -11.62 -0.41 8.25
C VAL A 66 -10.57 -1.09 9.11
N LEU A 67 -10.78 -1.18 10.44
CA LEU A 67 -9.84 -1.85 11.33
C LEU A 67 -9.62 -3.31 10.94
N THR A 68 -10.68 -4.05 10.66
CA THR A 68 -10.59 -5.45 10.23
C THR A 68 -9.73 -5.61 8.98
N LYS A 69 -9.88 -4.71 8.00
CA LYS A 69 -9.07 -4.73 6.78
C LYS A 69 -7.62 -4.32 7.02
N LEU A 70 -7.35 -3.37 7.91
CA LEU A 70 -5.98 -3.00 8.30
C LEU A 70 -5.26 -4.20 8.93
N LEU A 71 -5.90 -4.91 9.87
CA LEU A 71 -5.36 -6.11 10.49
C LEU A 71 -5.10 -7.25 9.48
N ALA A 72 -5.99 -7.41 8.51
CA ALA A 72 -5.80 -8.38 7.43
C ALA A 72 -4.62 -8.01 6.51
N ILE A 73 -4.39 -6.72 6.23
CA ILE A 73 -3.24 -6.23 5.47
C ILE A 73 -1.94 -6.48 6.23
N GLU A 74 -1.90 -6.20 7.53
CA GLU A 74 -0.74 -6.50 8.38
C GLU A 74 -0.36 -7.98 8.35
N THR A 75 -1.35 -8.85 8.51
CA THR A 75 -1.15 -10.31 8.47
C THR A 75 -0.62 -10.75 7.11
N PHE A 76 -1.18 -10.23 6.02
CA PHE A 76 -0.76 -10.53 4.65
C PHE A 76 0.70 -10.09 4.39
N LEU A 77 1.11 -8.94 4.96
CA LEU A 77 2.47 -8.42 4.86
C LEU A 77 3.44 -9.03 5.88
N GLY A 78 3.07 -10.14 6.50
CA GLY A 78 3.94 -10.98 7.32
C GLY A 78 4.08 -10.54 8.77
N ARG A 79 3.22 -9.66 9.28
CA ARG A 79 3.18 -9.34 10.70
C ARG A 79 2.71 -10.57 11.50
N LYS A 80 3.58 -11.04 12.39
CA LYS A 80 3.25 -12.11 13.35
C LYS A 80 2.93 -11.46 14.70
N ARG A 81 1.73 -11.68 15.21
CA ARG A 81 1.36 -11.29 16.58
C ARG A 81 1.75 -12.44 17.51
N THR A 82 2.59 -12.16 18.49
CA THR A 82 2.97 -13.12 19.54
C THR A 82 2.19 -12.79 20.81
N GLU A 83 2.00 -13.78 21.67
CA GLU A 83 1.31 -13.61 22.95
C GLU A 83 2.16 -12.87 24.00
N THR A 84 3.39 -12.46 23.66
CA THR A 84 4.25 -11.69 24.56
C THR A 84 3.76 -10.27 24.71
N GLU A 85 3.58 -9.82 25.94
CA GLU A 85 3.21 -8.44 26.26
C GLU A 85 4.32 -7.45 25.84
N GLY A 86 3.93 -6.30 25.24
CA GLY A 86 4.81 -5.18 24.93
C GLY A 86 4.99 -4.92 23.44
N TYR A 87 5.76 -3.86 23.15
CA TYR A 87 6.06 -3.46 21.77
C TYR A 87 7.15 -4.35 21.17
N GLN A 88 6.96 -4.75 19.93
CA GLN A 88 7.88 -5.61 19.18
C GLN A 88 8.22 -5.03 17.81
N ALA A 89 9.38 -5.44 17.28
CA ALA A 89 9.73 -5.18 15.90
C ALA A 89 8.74 -5.86 14.94
N ARG A 90 8.39 -5.17 13.85
CA ARG A 90 7.33 -5.62 12.93
C ARG A 90 7.57 -5.18 11.51
N THR A 91 7.16 -6.01 10.56
CA THR A 91 7.22 -5.70 9.14
C THR A 91 6.37 -4.50 8.78
N ILE A 92 5.17 -4.41 9.37
CA ILE A 92 4.22 -3.31 9.18
C ILE A 92 3.32 -3.14 10.41
N ASP A 93 2.95 -1.91 10.70
CA ASP A 93 1.98 -1.49 11.70
C ASP A 93 1.02 -0.50 11.07
N LEU A 94 -0.28 -0.75 11.16
CA LEU A 94 -1.31 0.08 10.54
C LEU A 94 -2.36 0.47 11.60
N ASP A 95 -2.36 1.74 12.00
CA ASP A 95 -3.29 2.25 12.99
C ASP A 95 -4.37 3.14 12.35
N LEU A 96 -5.63 2.96 12.77
CA LEU A 96 -6.72 3.89 12.50
C LEU A 96 -6.67 5.02 13.53
N LEU A 97 -6.21 6.21 13.11
CA LEU A 97 -6.03 7.36 14.00
C LEU A 97 -7.36 8.09 14.25
N PHE A 98 -8.03 8.45 13.16
CA PHE A 98 -9.31 9.17 13.18
C PHE A 98 -10.26 8.63 12.13
N TYR A 99 -11.52 8.54 12.47
CA TYR A 99 -12.59 8.26 11.53
C TYR A 99 -13.59 9.45 11.51
N LYS A 100 -13.35 10.43 10.63
CA LYS A 100 -14.05 11.71 10.67
C LYS A 100 -13.93 12.31 12.09
N ASN A 101 -15.02 12.81 12.66
CA ASN A 101 -15.06 13.33 14.03
C ASN A 101 -15.66 12.33 15.03
N LYS A 102 -15.65 11.03 14.71
CA LYS A 102 -16.23 10.01 15.60
C LYS A 102 -15.36 9.80 16.84
N VAL A 103 -16.05 9.72 17.97
CA VAL A 103 -15.51 9.27 19.24
C VAL A 103 -16.14 7.90 19.53
N LEU A 104 -15.34 6.87 19.68
CA LEU A 104 -15.76 5.50 19.97
C LEU A 104 -14.88 4.96 21.09
N ASP A 105 -15.50 4.22 22.01
CA ASP A 105 -14.79 3.46 23.02
C ASP A 105 -15.50 2.12 23.19
N THR A 106 -15.01 1.11 22.49
CA THR A 106 -15.54 -0.25 22.48
C THR A 106 -14.43 -1.25 22.84
N ALA A 107 -14.79 -2.48 23.16
CA ALA A 107 -13.81 -3.54 23.40
C ALA A 107 -12.91 -3.82 22.17
N PHE A 108 -13.35 -3.43 20.96
CA PHE A 108 -12.67 -3.73 19.71
C PHE A 108 -11.94 -2.52 19.12
N LEU A 109 -12.47 -1.30 19.30
CA LEU A 109 -11.94 -0.08 18.69
C LEU A 109 -12.17 1.14 19.58
N THR A 110 -11.09 1.87 19.86
CA THR A 110 -11.11 3.19 20.49
C THR A 110 -10.71 4.26 19.47
N LEU A 111 -11.54 5.29 19.30
CA LEU A 111 -11.28 6.45 18.43
C LEU A 111 -11.59 7.76 19.18
N PRO A 112 -10.78 8.79 19.02
CA PRO A 112 -9.46 8.83 18.37
C PRO A 112 -8.53 7.76 18.94
N HIS A 113 -7.54 7.32 18.13
CA HIS A 113 -6.56 6.33 18.59
C HIS A 113 -5.88 6.84 19.88
N PRO A 114 -5.80 6.02 20.95
CA PRO A 114 -5.28 6.47 22.25
C PRO A 114 -3.80 6.89 22.15
N ARG A 115 -3.44 7.90 22.95
CA ARG A 115 -2.06 8.41 23.08
C ARG A 115 -1.47 9.04 21.82
N ILE A 116 -2.31 9.54 20.88
CA ILE A 116 -1.80 10.28 19.70
C ILE A 116 -0.97 11.46 20.16
N GLU A 117 -1.45 12.20 21.17
CA GLU A 117 -0.85 13.42 21.73
C GLU A 117 0.57 13.22 22.29
N GLN A 118 0.94 11.98 22.61
CA GLN A 118 2.22 11.61 23.18
C GLN A 118 3.23 11.10 22.13
N ARG A 119 2.83 11.02 20.86
CA ARG A 119 3.57 10.31 19.82
C ARG A 119 4.01 11.23 18.70
N LYS A 120 5.20 11.83 18.85
CA LYS A 120 5.77 12.73 17.85
C LYS A 120 5.88 12.09 16.46
N PHE A 121 6.20 10.80 16.42
CA PHE A 121 6.34 10.02 15.19
C PHE A 121 5.01 9.83 14.42
N ILE A 122 3.86 10.05 15.06
CA ILE A 122 2.53 10.13 14.44
C ILE A 122 2.18 11.59 14.12
N LEU A 123 2.33 12.50 15.11
CA LEU A 123 1.88 13.87 15.00
C LEU A 123 2.60 14.63 13.87
N THR A 124 3.92 14.45 13.74
CA THR A 124 4.69 15.18 12.71
C THR A 124 4.24 14.82 11.28
N PRO A 125 4.19 13.54 10.84
CA PRO A 125 3.67 13.24 9.51
C PRO A 125 2.17 13.52 9.35
N LEU A 126 1.39 13.43 10.43
CA LEU A 126 -0.04 13.75 10.39
C LEU A 126 -0.30 15.24 10.19
N ALA A 127 0.49 16.13 10.83
CA ALA A 127 0.40 17.57 10.68
C ALA A 127 0.65 18.03 9.23
N GLU A 128 1.49 17.35 8.46
CA GLU A 128 1.68 17.67 7.03
C GLU A 128 0.41 17.54 6.19
N ILE A 129 -0.50 16.64 6.56
CA ILE A 129 -1.69 16.30 5.75
C ILE A 129 -3.00 16.68 6.42
N ALA A 130 -2.97 17.03 7.69
CA ALA A 130 -4.15 17.31 8.52
C ALA A 130 -3.85 18.31 9.65
N GLY A 131 -2.94 19.27 9.44
CA GLY A 131 -2.53 20.24 10.49
C GLY A 131 -3.71 20.97 11.13
N ASP A 132 -4.66 21.42 10.31
CA ASP A 132 -5.87 22.15 10.77
C ASP A 132 -6.98 21.22 11.32
N PHE A 133 -6.81 19.90 11.28
CA PHE A 133 -7.82 18.97 11.77
C PHE A 133 -7.94 19.09 13.30
N MET A 134 -9.15 19.39 13.77
CA MET A 134 -9.46 19.53 15.19
C MET A 134 -9.61 18.14 15.84
N HIS A 135 -8.80 17.87 16.87
CA HIS A 135 -8.90 16.63 17.64
C HIS A 135 -10.23 16.58 18.42
N PRO A 136 -11.08 15.57 18.22
CA PRO A 136 -12.45 15.55 18.76
C PRO A 136 -12.56 15.66 20.29
N LEU A 137 -11.51 15.25 21.03
CA LEU A 137 -11.51 15.24 22.51
C LEU A 137 -10.74 16.42 23.13
N PHE A 138 -9.68 16.91 22.47
CA PHE A 138 -8.78 17.90 23.08
C PHE A 138 -9.09 19.35 22.69
N ALA A 139 -9.97 19.55 21.68
CA ALA A 139 -10.27 20.88 21.13
C ALA A 139 -9.00 21.66 20.70
N GLN A 140 -7.99 20.93 20.21
CA GLN A 140 -6.74 21.42 19.66
C GLN A 140 -6.56 20.87 18.25
N THR A 141 -5.91 21.63 17.38
CA THR A 141 -5.53 21.17 16.05
C THR A 141 -4.37 20.17 16.13
N ILE A 142 -4.16 19.39 15.07
CA ILE A 142 -3.03 18.48 15.00
C ILE A 142 -1.70 19.25 15.03
N ASP A 143 -1.65 20.45 14.42
CA ASP A 143 -0.48 21.32 14.50
C ASP A 143 -0.17 21.76 15.93
N GLU A 144 -1.19 22.20 16.69
CA GLU A 144 -1.03 22.56 18.09
C GLU A 144 -0.56 21.37 18.95
N LEU A 145 -1.16 20.20 18.75
CA LEU A 145 -0.74 18.97 19.43
C LEU A 145 0.71 18.60 19.07
N ASN A 146 1.11 18.74 17.80
CA ASN A 146 2.45 18.47 17.36
C ASN A 146 3.48 19.44 17.96
N GLN A 147 3.14 20.73 18.08
CA GLN A 147 3.99 21.74 18.71
C GLN A 147 4.15 21.51 20.22
N ASN A 148 3.07 21.11 20.90
CA ASN A 148 3.03 20.91 22.35
C ASN A 148 3.44 19.49 22.80
N CYS A 149 3.78 18.59 21.86
CA CYS A 149 4.14 17.22 22.16
C CYS A 149 5.42 17.14 23.01
N GLU A 150 5.34 16.46 24.15
CA GLU A 150 6.47 16.28 25.07
C GLU A 150 7.56 15.33 24.54
N ASP A 151 7.21 14.48 23.59
CA ASP A 151 8.17 13.58 22.93
C ASP A 151 9.16 14.39 22.08
N GLN A 152 10.42 14.44 22.54
CA GLN A 152 11.51 15.16 21.89
C GLN A 152 12.32 14.29 20.91
N ALA A 153 11.77 13.15 20.48
CA ALA A 153 12.43 12.26 19.54
C ALA A 153 12.80 13.01 18.25
N LYS A 154 14.05 12.87 17.82
CA LYS A 154 14.51 13.45 16.57
C LYS A 154 14.00 12.61 15.39
N LEU A 155 13.19 13.22 14.55
CA LEU A 155 12.69 12.62 13.32
C LEU A 155 13.55 13.04 12.13
N ILE A 156 13.93 12.09 11.29
CA ILE A 156 14.71 12.35 10.08
C ILE A 156 13.78 12.18 8.87
N GLN A 157 13.53 13.27 8.17
CA GLN A 157 12.74 13.27 6.95
C GLN A 157 13.51 12.58 5.83
N LEU A 158 12.88 11.63 5.15
CA LEU A 158 13.48 10.91 4.04
C LEU A 158 13.19 11.61 2.71
N SER A 159 14.16 11.60 1.80
CA SER A 159 13.99 12.09 0.43
C SER A 159 13.10 11.16 -0.42
N LYS A 160 13.07 9.86 -0.09
CA LYS A 160 12.25 8.85 -0.77
C LYS A 160 10.80 8.97 -0.33
N LYS A 161 9.88 9.08 -1.30
CA LYS A 161 8.44 9.25 -1.07
C LYS A 161 7.67 7.99 -1.37
N LEU A 162 6.56 7.81 -0.67
CA LEU A 162 5.53 6.83 -1.04
C LEU A 162 4.76 7.36 -2.26
N ILE A 163 4.42 6.45 -3.16
CA ILE A 163 3.75 6.77 -4.41
C ILE A 163 2.31 6.30 -4.32
N LEU A 164 1.36 7.18 -4.63
CA LEU A 164 -0.03 6.77 -4.85
C LEU A 164 -0.06 5.78 -6.02
N PRO A 165 -0.67 4.60 -5.83
CA PRO A 165 -0.88 3.72 -6.95
C PRO A 165 -1.78 4.45 -7.95
N LYS A 166 -1.24 4.77 -9.12
CA LYS A 166 -2.07 5.21 -10.24
C LYS A 166 -3.11 4.11 -10.48
N LYS A 167 -4.37 4.47 -10.77
CA LYS A 167 -5.32 3.51 -11.36
C LYS A 167 -4.56 2.81 -12.46
N LYS A 168 -4.41 1.48 -12.35
CA LYS A 168 -3.62 0.75 -13.31
C LYS A 168 -4.43 0.69 -14.58
N ASP A 169 -3.95 1.36 -15.58
CA ASP A 169 -4.51 1.32 -16.93
C ASP A 169 -4.09 0.03 -17.65
N PHE A 170 -3.13 -0.72 -17.09
CA PHE A 170 -2.58 -1.94 -17.68
C PHE A 170 -2.24 -3.01 -16.62
N ILE A 171 -2.68 -4.26 -16.83
CA ILE A 171 -2.38 -5.43 -16.02
C ILE A 171 -1.77 -6.51 -16.91
N ALA A 172 -0.52 -6.88 -16.67
CA ALA A 172 0.14 -8.02 -17.31
C ALA A 172 -0.05 -9.29 -16.47
N ILE A 173 -0.38 -10.41 -17.14
CA ILE A 173 -0.51 -11.73 -16.52
C ILE A 173 0.54 -12.64 -17.12
N GLU A 174 1.50 -13.05 -16.29
CA GLU A 174 2.60 -13.91 -16.68
C GLU A 174 2.54 -15.24 -15.94
N GLY A 175 3.20 -16.26 -16.50
CA GLY A 175 3.31 -17.59 -15.91
C GLY A 175 3.63 -18.67 -16.96
N THR A 176 3.96 -19.88 -16.51
CA THR A 176 4.32 -21.01 -17.36
C THR A 176 3.17 -21.45 -18.29
N ILE A 177 3.51 -22.19 -19.34
CA ILE A 177 2.51 -22.80 -20.23
C ILE A 177 1.61 -23.73 -19.39
N GLY A 178 0.30 -23.68 -19.62
CA GLY A 178 -0.66 -24.48 -18.88
C GLY A 178 -1.08 -23.94 -17.50
N ALA A 179 -0.52 -22.83 -17.02
CA ALA A 179 -0.86 -22.21 -15.72
C ALA A 179 -2.26 -21.57 -15.66
N GLY A 180 -3.05 -21.58 -16.74
CA GLY A 180 -4.39 -21.02 -16.78
C GLY A 180 -4.45 -19.49 -16.94
N LYS A 181 -3.37 -18.85 -17.41
CA LYS A 181 -3.29 -17.40 -17.64
C LYS A 181 -4.47 -16.82 -18.40
N THR A 182 -4.80 -17.43 -19.54
CA THR A 182 -5.88 -16.97 -20.41
C THR A 182 -7.24 -17.03 -19.74
N ALA A 183 -7.54 -18.11 -19.03
CA ALA A 183 -8.80 -18.25 -18.27
C ALA A 183 -8.89 -17.22 -17.14
N PHE A 184 -7.78 -16.97 -16.46
CA PHE A 184 -7.70 -15.93 -15.42
C PHE A 184 -7.87 -14.53 -16.02
N ALA A 185 -7.22 -14.24 -17.16
CA ALA A 185 -7.32 -12.96 -17.85
C ALA A 185 -8.77 -12.66 -18.27
N HIS A 186 -9.51 -13.64 -18.79
CA HIS A 186 -10.94 -13.48 -19.12
C HIS A 186 -11.78 -13.13 -17.89
N ARG A 187 -11.63 -13.88 -16.78
CA ARG A 187 -12.37 -13.61 -15.54
C ARG A 187 -12.03 -12.23 -14.96
N LEU A 188 -10.78 -11.84 -15.01
CA LEU A 188 -10.34 -10.54 -14.53
C LEU A 188 -10.91 -9.41 -15.40
N ASN A 189 -10.94 -9.60 -16.72
CA ASN A 189 -11.52 -8.63 -17.66
C ASN A 189 -13.02 -8.45 -17.45
N GLU A 190 -13.77 -9.53 -17.20
CA GLU A 190 -15.20 -9.46 -16.85
C GLU A 190 -15.41 -8.64 -15.56
N ALA A 191 -14.57 -8.85 -14.55
CA ALA A 191 -14.68 -8.16 -13.27
C ALA A 191 -14.29 -6.67 -13.35
N LEU A 192 -13.27 -6.33 -14.14
CA LEU A 192 -12.72 -4.98 -14.26
C LEU A 192 -13.29 -4.17 -15.42
N LYS A 193 -14.03 -4.81 -16.34
CA LYS A 193 -14.58 -4.21 -17.57
C LYS A 193 -13.50 -3.49 -18.40
N GLY A 194 -12.33 -4.10 -18.52
CA GLY A 194 -11.21 -3.60 -19.27
C GLY A 194 -11.19 -4.03 -20.73
N ARG A 195 -10.11 -3.73 -21.44
CA ARG A 195 -9.80 -4.28 -22.77
C ARG A 195 -8.83 -5.45 -22.58
N LEU A 196 -9.21 -6.64 -23.04
CA LEU A 196 -8.40 -7.85 -22.96
C LEU A 196 -7.47 -7.92 -24.17
N LEU A 197 -6.17 -8.08 -23.91
CA LEU A 197 -5.15 -8.36 -24.90
C LEU A 197 -4.60 -9.77 -24.65
N LEU A 198 -4.63 -10.62 -25.64
CA LEU A 198 -4.09 -11.98 -25.60
C LEU A 198 -2.89 -12.09 -26.53
N GLU A 199 -1.96 -12.98 -26.22
CA GLU A 199 -0.90 -13.37 -27.16
C GLU A 199 -1.50 -14.05 -28.38
N LEU A 200 -1.13 -13.60 -29.58
CA LEU A 200 -1.56 -14.17 -30.84
C LEU A 200 -0.57 -15.28 -31.27
N PHE A 201 -0.65 -16.42 -30.60
CA PHE A 201 0.24 -17.56 -30.88
C PHE A 201 0.24 -17.99 -32.33
N TYR A 202 -0.92 -17.90 -33.01
CA TYR A 202 -1.06 -18.38 -34.39
C TYR A 202 -0.40 -17.47 -35.41
N ASP A 203 -0.10 -16.25 -35.08
CA ASP A 203 0.49 -15.25 -35.98
C ASP A 203 2.04 -15.22 -35.89
N ASN A 204 2.65 -16.00 -34.99
CA ASN A 204 4.10 -16.10 -34.89
C ASN A 204 4.67 -17.01 -35.98
N PRO A 205 5.37 -16.47 -37.00
CA PRO A 205 5.82 -17.23 -38.16
C PRO A 205 6.88 -18.30 -37.83
N TYR A 206 7.55 -18.19 -36.70
CA TYR A 206 8.63 -19.08 -36.31
C TYR A 206 8.19 -20.19 -35.34
N LEU A 207 6.95 -20.17 -34.86
CA LEU A 207 6.50 -21.08 -33.81
C LEU A 207 6.52 -22.55 -34.26
N ALA A 208 6.11 -22.84 -35.49
CA ALA A 208 6.10 -24.18 -36.03
C ALA A 208 7.50 -24.77 -36.19
N ASP A 209 8.49 -23.97 -36.53
CA ASP A 209 9.89 -24.37 -36.68
C ASP A 209 10.61 -24.48 -35.33
N PHE A 210 10.21 -23.63 -34.37
CA PHE A 210 10.66 -23.75 -32.98
C PHE A 210 10.37 -25.14 -32.40
N TYR A 211 9.16 -25.67 -32.57
CA TYR A 211 8.82 -26.98 -32.06
C TYR A 211 9.63 -28.12 -32.71
N LYS A 212 10.21 -27.90 -33.91
CA LYS A 212 11.11 -28.87 -34.59
C LYS A 212 12.55 -28.73 -34.13
N ASN A 213 13.01 -27.50 -33.90
CA ASN A 213 14.38 -27.18 -33.49
C ASN A 213 14.41 -25.97 -32.54
N PRO A 214 14.17 -26.18 -31.23
CA PRO A 214 14.11 -25.10 -30.25
C PRO A 214 15.38 -24.25 -30.15
N GLU A 215 16.56 -24.87 -30.26
CA GLU A 215 17.84 -24.17 -30.11
C GLU A 215 18.04 -23.13 -31.24
N ALA A 216 17.64 -23.46 -32.46
CA ALA A 216 17.80 -22.58 -33.62
C ALA A 216 16.78 -21.42 -33.66
N TYR A 217 15.57 -21.65 -33.15
CA TYR A 217 14.46 -20.71 -33.33
C TYR A 217 14.01 -20.00 -32.06
N ALA A 218 14.54 -20.34 -30.88
CA ALA A 218 14.10 -19.74 -29.60
C ALA A 218 14.16 -18.21 -29.62
N LEU A 219 15.27 -17.62 -30.06
CA LEU A 219 15.43 -16.18 -30.12
C LEU A 219 14.45 -15.51 -31.11
N LEU A 220 14.21 -16.14 -32.25
CA LEU A 220 13.31 -15.60 -33.29
C LEU A 220 11.85 -15.60 -32.80
N VAL A 221 11.43 -16.67 -32.14
CA VAL A 221 10.09 -16.78 -31.54
C VAL A 221 9.88 -15.73 -30.47
N GLU A 222 10.82 -15.60 -29.52
CA GLU A 222 10.72 -14.61 -28.45
C GLU A 222 10.75 -13.16 -28.98
N THR A 223 11.58 -12.89 -29.99
CA THR A 223 11.64 -11.57 -30.64
C THR A 223 10.33 -11.24 -31.32
N ALA A 224 9.72 -12.17 -32.04
CA ALA A 224 8.43 -11.96 -32.69
C ALA A 224 7.29 -11.70 -31.69
N PHE A 225 7.27 -12.43 -30.56
CA PHE A 225 6.32 -12.17 -29.48
C PHE A 225 6.55 -10.81 -28.82
N LEU A 226 7.79 -10.40 -28.60
CA LEU A 226 8.13 -9.11 -28.06
C LEU A 226 7.67 -7.97 -28.99
N GLU A 227 7.93 -8.09 -30.28
CA GLU A 227 7.53 -7.12 -31.29
C GLU A 227 6.01 -6.95 -31.35
N GLU A 228 5.27 -8.06 -31.30
CA GLU A 228 3.81 -8.03 -31.25
C GLU A 228 3.30 -7.35 -29.97
N ARG A 229 3.87 -7.67 -28.80
CA ARG A 229 3.50 -7.00 -27.54
C ARG A 229 3.75 -5.49 -27.59
N VAL A 230 4.85 -5.07 -28.15
CA VAL A 230 5.16 -3.64 -28.33
C VAL A 230 4.12 -2.99 -29.23
N ASN A 231 3.71 -3.62 -30.33
CA ASN A 231 2.69 -3.11 -31.23
C ASN A 231 1.31 -3.02 -30.54
N GLN A 232 0.89 -4.06 -29.80
CA GLN A 232 -0.34 -4.05 -29.02
C GLN A 232 -0.32 -2.95 -27.95
N TYR A 233 0.82 -2.78 -27.26
CA TYR A 233 0.99 -1.73 -26.25
C TYR A 233 0.88 -0.33 -26.87
N ASN A 234 1.56 -0.08 -27.98
CA ASN A 234 1.50 1.21 -28.67
C ASN A 234 0.09 1.56 -29.15
N GLN A 235 -0.70 0.56 -29.58
CA GLN A 235 -2.10 0.76 -29.97
C GLN A 235 -2.99 1.17 -28.79
N LEU A 236 -2.68 0.73 -27.56
CA LEU A 236 -3.46 1.07 -26.37
C LEU A 236 -3.32 2.55 -25.95
N PHE A 237 -2.19 3.17 -26.28
CA PHE A 237 -1.86 4.54 -25.84
C PHE A 237 -1.88 5.57 -26.97
N SER A 238 -2.30 5.15 -28.17
CA SER A 238 -2.45 6.05 -29.33
C SER A 238 -3.90 6.52 -29.55
N GLU A 239 -4.84 6.08 -28.72
CA GLU A 239 -6.24 6.54 -28.61
C GLU A 239 -6.39 7.43 -27.35
#